data_8f80b28d842a7a5d6782736c869d8326
#
_entry.id   8f80b28d842a7a5d6782736c869d8326
#
_cell.length_a   1.000
_cell.length_b   1.000
_cell.length_c   1.000
_cell.angle_alpha   90.00
_cell.angle_beta   90.00
_cell.angle_gamma   90.00
#
_symmetry.space_group_name_H-M   'P 1'
#
loop_
_entity.id
_entity.type
_entity.pdbx_description
1 polymer ?
#
loop_
_entity_poly.entity_id
_entity_poly.type
_entity_poly.pdbx_seq_one_letter_code
_entity_poly.pdbx_strand_id
1 'polypeptide(L)'
;MENKTIRDRRTLRREYRTVTNQVALAGTLTEEFSFCRRGRADSYYSNTICILRNTGSEFTIPVLVPQTWIPLSVSNQGRFVEIRGQFRSYNYTEGDKARTAMQVFALQMNPKGRFRSLPCMDQIFLDGFVCKMPSSRINRNNKRVTSVILAVNRSYARTDYIPCVFRDDTAAAAAAFYPGVHLAVWGEIQSRVYEKRPACGEPEYHTVYEVSVQHMEER
;
A
#
# COMPACT_ATOMS: atom_id res chain seq x y z
N MET A 1 10.98 -6.84 -48.45
CA MET A 1 10.54 -5.71 -47.62
C MET A 1 9.48 -6.09 -46.58
N GLU A 2 9.74 -7.10 -45.76
CA GLU A 2 8.71 -7.57 -44.79
C GLU A 2 9.35 -8.13 -43.51
N ASN A 3 10.03 -7.31 -42.75
CA ASN A 3 10.47 -7.73 -41.41
C ASN A 3 10.63 -6.58 -40.40
N LYS A 4 10.05 -5.40 -40.68
CA LYS A 4 10.15 -4.23 -39.82
C LYS A 4 8.96 -4.06 -38.89
N THR A 5 7.81 -4.69 -39.17
CA THR A 5 6.53 -4.43 -38.48
C THR A 5 6.33 -5.24 -37.19
N ILE A 6 7.05 -6.37 -37.03
CA ILE A 6 6.85 -7.27 -35.87
C ILE A 6 7.71 -6.86 -34.66
N ARG A 7 8.82 -6.18 -34.87
CA ARG A 7 9.65 -5.66 -33.77
C ARG A 7 8.98 -4.50 -33.02
N ASP A 8 8.23 -3.68 -33.72
CA ASP A 8 7.60 -2.47 -33.16
C ASP A 8 6.47 -2.77 -32.17
N ARG A 9 5.67 -3.81 -32.42
CA ARG A 9 4.56 -4.17 -31.53
C ARG A 9 5.00 -4.76 -30.17
N ARG A 10 6.16 -5.39 -30.08
CA ARG A 10 6.71 -5.90 -28.81
C ARG A 10 7.41 -4.80 -28.02
N THR A 11 8.02 -3.83 -28.68
CA THR A 11 8.68 -2.68 -28.08
C THR A 11 7.63 -1.69 -27.53
N LEU A 12 6.58 -1.41 -28.29
CA LEU A 12 5.46 -0.55 -27.85
C LEU A 12 4.67 -1.14 -26.66
N ARG A 13 4.53 -2.48 -26.56
CA ARG A 13 3.95 -3.10 -25.35
C ARG A 13 4.83 -3.00 -24.11
N ARG A 14 6.09 -2.65 -24.21
CA ARG A 14 6.98 -2.43 -23.06
C ARG A 14 6.91 -1.01 -22.52
N GLU A 15 6.55 -0.03 -23.33
CA GLU A 15 6.52 1.39 -22.94
C GLU A 15 5.21 1.84 -22.30
N TYR A 16 4.09 1.16 -22.56
CA TYR A 16 2.80 1.39 -21.88
C TYR A 16 2.51 0.34 -20.81
N ARG A 17 3.44 0.13 -19.88
CA ARG A 17 3.05 -0.45 -18.60
C ARG A 17 2.27 0.63 -17.85
N THR A 18 0.97 0.61 -17.96
CA THR A 18 0.09 1.38 -17.08
C THR A 18 0.52 1.11 -15.66
N VAL A 19 0.95 2.15 -14.98
CA VAL A 19 1.36 2.05 -13.58
C VAL A 19 0.08 1.82 -12.80
N THR A 20 -0.05 0.65 -12.20
CA THR A 20 -1.28 0.22 -11.50
C THR A 20 -1.22 0.45 -9.99
N ASN A 21 -0.03 0.78 -9.45
CA ASN A 21 0.19 0.92 -8.02
C ASN A 21 1.39 1.84 -7.79
N GLN A 22 1.14 3.01 -7.26
CA GLN A 22 2.16 3.98 -6.88
C GLN A 22 1.91 4.49 -5.47
N VAL A 23 2.96 4.48 -4.67
CA VAL A 23 2.98 5.08 -3.33
C VAL A 23 4.10 6.09 -3.26
N ALA A 24 3.81 7.23 -2.65
CA ALA A 24 4.79 8.23 -2.25
C ALA A 24 4.58 8.54 -0.76
N LEU A 25 5.59 8.21 0.05
CA LEU A 25 5.60 8.46 1.49
C LEU A 25 6.76 9.36 1.87
N ALA A 26 6.55 10.22 2.86
CA ALA A 26 7.61 10.94 3.53
C ALA A 26 7.37 10.92 5.04
N GLY A 27 8.35 10.45 5.78
CA GLY A 27 8.25 10.27 7.23
C GLY A 27 9.56 9.83 7.86
N THR A 28 9.49 9.42 9.12
CA THR A 28 10.66 9.07 9.93
C THR A 28 10.73 7.55 10.13
N LEU A 29 11.89 6.96 9.87
CA LEU A 29 12.16 5.55 10.20
C LEU A 29 12.18 5.37 11.73
N THR A 30 11.44 4.37 12.24
CA THR A 30 11.26 4.18 13.68
C THR A 30 12.38 3.36 14.33
N GLU A 31 13.08 2.56 13.54
CA GLU A 31 14.08 1.61 14.02
C GLU A 31 15.23 1.42 13.03
N GLU A 32 16.18 0.55 13.32
CA GLU A 32 17.18 0.12 12.36
C GLU A 32 16.58 -0.90 11.38
N PHE A 33 17.19 -1.01 10.20
CA PHE A 33 16.75 -2.01 9.22
C PHE A 33 17.10 -3.43 9.70
N SER A 34 16.13 -4.30 9.71
CA SER A 34 16.28 -5.72 9.99
C SER A 34 16.20 -6.57 8.72
N PHE A 35 17.08 -7.58 8.59
CA PHE A 35 17.04 -8.49 7.45
C PHE A 35 15.69 -9.23 7.41
N CYS A 36 15.05 -9.21 6.25
CA CYS A 36 13.75 -9.86 6.04
C CYS A 36 13.89 -11.13 5.18
N ARG A 37 14.47 -11.00 3.99
CA ARG A 37 14.58 -12.13 3.06
C ARG A 37 15.59 -11.88 1.94
N ARG A 38 16.08 -12.96 1.33
CA ARG A 38 16.80 -12.90 0.04
C ARG A 38 15.84 -12.96 -1.13
N GLY A 39 16.06 -12.07 -2.11
CA GLY A 39 15.44 -12.13 -3.43
C GLY A 39 16.42 -12.68 -4.47
N ARG A 40 16.01 -12.68 -5.74
CA ARG A 40 16.89 -13.15 -6.84
C ARG A 40 18.06 -12.20 -7.10
N ALA A 41 17.83 -10.89 -7.02
CA ALA A 41 18.81 -9.86 -7.37
C ALA A 41 19.32 -9.07 -6.17
N ASP A 42 18.62 -9.11 -5.04
CA ASP A 42 18.94 -8.30 -3.86
C ASP A 42 18.47 -8.95 -2.57
N SER A 43 19.04 -8.53 -1.45
CA SER A 43 18.53 -8.80 -0.11
C SER A 43 17.57 -7.70 0.30
N TYR A 44 16.50 -8.07 0.99
CA TYR A 44 15.47 -7.13 1.44
C TYR A 44 15.46 -7.02 2.95
N TYR A 45 15.31 -5.80 3.40
CA TYR A 45 15.27 -5.43 4.80
C TYR A 45 13.96 -4.74 5.12
N SER A 46 13.45 -4.96 6.31
CA SER A 46 12.25 -4.33 6.83
C SER A 46 12.57 -3.20 7.79
N ASN A 47 11.72 -2.22 7.81
CA ASN A 47 11.65 -1.13 8.78
C ASN A 47 10.20 -0.68 8.89
N THR A 48 9.92 0.24 9.80
CA THR A 48 8.63 0.91 9.93
C THR A 48 8.83 2.41 9.73
N ILE A 49 8.02 3.04 8.89
CA ILE A 49 8.01 4.49 8.71
C ILE A 49 6.84 5.09 9.49
N CYS A 50 7.12 6.10 10.31
CA CYS A 50 6.14 6.93 11.00
C CYS A 50 5.84 8.18 10.17
N ILE A 51 4.57 8.43 9.91
CA ILE A 51 4.08 9.55 9.11
C ILE A 51 3.19 10.41 9.99
N LEU A 52 3.56 11.68 10.15
CA LEU A 52 2.76 12.69 10.85
C LEU A 52 1.82 13.35 9.83
N ARG A 53 0.52 13.26 10.05
CA ARG A 53 -0.49 13.88 9.19
C ARG A 53 -0.69 15.35 9.56
N ASN A 54 -1.22 16.12 8.63
CA ASN A 54 -1.59 17.53 8.86
C ASN A 54 -2.63 17.69 10.00
N THR A 55 -3.37 16.64 10.31
CA THR A 55 -4.31 16.58 11.45
C THR A 55 -3.63 16.45 12.82
N GLY A 56 -2.30 16.27 12.85
CA GLY A 56 -1.52 15.99 14.07
C GLY A 56 -1.54 14.51 14.48
N SER A 57 -2.25 13.65 13.76
CA SER A 57 -2.24 12.20 14.02
C SER A 57 -1.04 11.53 13.35
N GLU A 58 -0.45 10.57 14.04
CA GLU A 58 0.63 9.74 13.53
C GLU A 58 0.13 8.35 13.17
N PHE A 59 0.66 7.77 12.12
CA PHE A 59 0.49 6.36 11.86
C PHE A 59 1.81 5.75 11.36
N THR A 60 1.96 4.47 11.58
CA THR A 60 3.14 3.71 11.15
C THR A 60 2.77 2.70 10.08
N ILE A 61 3.67 2.47 9.12
CA ILE A 61 3.49 1.45 8.09
C ILE A 61 4.79 0.69 7.84
N PRO A 62 4.74 -0.66 7.73
CA PRO A 62 5.90 -1.46 7.37
C PRO A 62 6.39 -1.14 5.96
N VAL A 63 7.71 -1.02 5.82
CA VAL A 63 8.37 -0.83 4.53
C VAL A 63 9.38 -1.94 4.30
N LEU A 64 9.44 -2.45 3.08
CA LEU A 64 10.42 -3.42 2.62
C LEU A 64 11.34 -2.75 1.59
N VAL A 65 12.64 -2.71 1.91
CA VAL A 65 13.62 -1.94 1.14
C VAL A 65 14.73 -2.86 0.64
N PRO A 66 15.11 -2.80 -0.65
CA PRO A 66 16.32 -3.47 -1.13
C PRO A 66 17.58 -2.95 -0.42
N GLN A 67 18.54 -3.82 -0.14
CA GLN A 67 19.80 -3.47 0.54
C GLN A 67 20.54 -2.34 -0.18
N THR A 68 20.47 -2.29 -1.49
CA THR A 68 21.11 -1.27 -2.34
C THR A 68 20.68 0.17 -2.01
N TRP A 69 19.51 0.37 -1.37
CA TRP A 69 19.01 1.69 -0.99
C TRP A 69 19.32 2.07 0.47
N ILE A 70 19.90 1.15 1.25
CA ILE A 70 20.13 1.35 2.69
C ILE A 70 21.53 1.89 2.91
N PRO A 71 21.69 3.10 3.48
CA PRO A 71 23.01 3.60 3.87
C PRO A 71 23.49 2.86 5.12
N LEU A 72 24.41 1.91 4.91
CA LEU A 72 24.94 1.04 5.99
C LEU A 72 25.93 1.74 6.93
N SER A 73 26.49 2.89 6.52
CA SER A 73 27.52 3.61 7.26
C SER A 73 27.00 4.50 8.40
N VAL A 74 25.70 4.62 8.54
CA VAL A 74 25.04 5.54 9.48
C VAL A 74 23.77 4.93 10.04
N SER A 75 23.43 5.31 11.29
CA SER A 75 22.15 4.91 11.88
C SER A 75 20.97 5.40 11.04
N ASN A 76 20.02 4.51 10.82
CA ASN A 76 18.79 4.78 10.08
C ASN A 76 17.63 5.15 10.99
N GLN A 77 17.66 4.75 12.26
CA GLN A 77 16.65 5.12 13.24
C GLN A 77 16.54 6.65 13.40
N GLY A 78 15.34 7.18 13.40
CA GLY A 78 15.06 8.61 13.49
C GLY A 78 15.38 9.41 12.21
N ARG A 79 15.76 8.74 11.12
CA ARG A 79 16.05 9.39 9.85
C ARG A 79 14.76 9.67 9.09
N PHE A 80 14.65 10.91 8.60
CA PHE A 80 13.57 11.28 7.68
C PHE A 80 13.92 10.81 6.26
N VAL A 81 12.97 10.13 5.62
CA VAL A 81 13.13 9.56 4.29
C VAL A 81 11.90 9.85 3.41
N GLU A 82 12.15 9.98 2.12
CA GLU A 82 11.11 9.89 1.09
C GLU A 82 11.19 8.52 0.42
N ILE A 83 10.08 7.83 0.33
CA ILE A 83 9.96 6.51 -0.30
C ILE A 83 8.98 6.61 -1.46
N ARG A 84 9.40 6.12 -2.63
CA ARG A 84 8.51 5.81 -3.75
C ARG A 84 8.46 4.31 -3.93
N GLY A 85 7.25 3.76 -4.10
CA GLY A 85 7.09 2.31 -4.13
C GLY A 85 5.71 1.85 -4.52
N GLN A 86 5.37 0.65 -4.05
CA GLN A 86 4.09 0.01 -4.28
C GLN A 86 3.52 -0.51 -2.97
N PHE A 87 2.23 -0.35 -2.75
CA PHE A 87 1.52 -0.93 -1.62
C PHE A 87 1.15 -2.38 -1.97
N ARG A 88 1.73 -3.34 -1.28
CA ARG A 88 1.63 -4.76 -1.62
C ARG A 88 1.06 -5.59 -0.50
N SER A 89 0.25 -6.57 -0.87
CA SER A 89 -0.17 -7.64 0.03
C SER A 89 0.86 -8.78 0.02
N TYR A 90 1.04 -9.42 1.16
CA TYR A 90 1.79 -10.65 1.27
C TYR A 90 1.13 -11.60 2.25
N ASN A 91 1.18 -12.89 1.94
CA ASN A 91 0.65 -13.92 2.80
C ASN A 91 1.78 -14.48 3.68
N TYR A 92 1.48 -14.72 4.93
CA TYR A 92 2.34 -15.38 5.90
C TYR A 92 1.53 -16.36 6.74
N THR A 93 2.23 -17.25 7.43
CA THR A 93 1.60 -18.22 8.32
C THR A 93 1.91 -17.84 9.77
N GLU A 94 0.88 -17.77 10.60
CA GLU A 94 0.98 -17.54 12.05
C GLU A 94 0.37 -18.76 12.75
N GLY A 95 1.23 -19.63 13.29
CA GLY A 95 0.82 -20.99 13.66
C GLY A 95 0.26 -21.74 12.44
N ASP A 96 -0.93 -22.31 12.56
CA ASP A 96 -1.63 -23.02 11.46
C ASP A 96 -2.54 -22.11 10.60
N LYS A 97 -2.53 -20.80 10.84
CA LYS A 97 -3.43 -19.87 10.16
C LYS A 97 -2.70 -19.08 9.09
N ALA A 98 -3.23 -19.13 7.85
CA ALA A 98 -2.80 -18.22 6.79
C ALA A 98 -3.32 -16.79 7.10
N ARG A 99 -2.42 -15.83 7.03
CA ARG A 99 -2.68 -14.39 7.25
C ARG A 99 -2.22 -13.60 6.05
N THR A 100 -2.85 -12.46 5.84
CA THR A 100 -2.42 -11.47 4.84
C THR A 100 -2.05 -10.18 5.56
N ALA A 101 -0.89 -9.67 5.25
CA ALA A 101 -0.45 -8.35 5.72
C ALA A 101 -0.14 -7.43 4.53
N MET A 102 -0.11 -6.15 4.81
CA MET A 102 0.18 -5.09 3.85
C MET A 102 1.49 -4.40 4.22
N GLN A 103 2.26 -4.04 3.20
CA GLN A 103 3.51 -3.29 3.37
C GLN A 103 3.78 -2.44 2.12
N VAL A 104 4.60 -1.42 2.27
CA VAL A 104 5.13 -0.68 1.13
C VAL A 104 6.43 -1.33 0.68
N PHE A 105 6.48 -1.76 -0.57
CA PHE A 105 7.69 -2.22 -1.23
C PHE A 105 8.38 -1.02 -1.89
N ALA A 106 9.52 -0.61 -1.34
CA ALA A 106 10.27 0.53 -1.85
C ALA A 106 10.92 0.21 -3.21
N LEU A 107 10.70 1.07 -4.18
CA LEU A 107 11.39 1.09 -5.46
C LEU A 107 12.48 2.16 -5.49
N GLN A 108 12.35 3.16 -4.61
CA GLN A 108 13.32 4.23 -4.41
C GLN A 108 13.21 4.72 -2.97
N MET A 109 14.34 5.02 -2.33
CA MET A 109 14.41 5.64 -1.01
C MET A 109 15.45 6.76 -1.03
N ASN A 110 15.03 7.97 -0.65
CA ASN A 110 15.87 9.17 -0.59
C ASN A 110 15.95 9.65 0.86
N PRO A 111 17.08 9.41 1.56
CA PRO A 111 17.29 9.97 2.88
C PRO A 111 17.40 11.50 2.81
N LYS A 112 16.69 12.21 3.70
CA LYS A 112 16.66 13.69 3.78
C LYS A 112 17.34 14.25 5.04
N GLY A 113 18.03 13.40 5.81
CA GLY A 113 18.64 13.80 7.09
C GLY A 113 17.70 13.60 8.29
N ARG A 114 17.98 14.30 9.39
CA ARG A 114 17.21 14.19 10.66
C ARG A 114 16.27 15.37 10.90
N PHE A 115 15.92 16.15 9.91
CA PHE A 115 15.14 17.36 10.10
C PHE A 115 13.63 17.10 10.09
N ARG A 116 12.95 17.49 11.17
CA ARG A 116 11.48 17.47 11.31
C ARG A 116 10.74 18.53 10.46
N SER A 117 11.46 19.37 9.72
CA SER A 117 10.87 20.52 9.01
C SER A 117 10.34 20.21 7.61
N LEU A 118 10.47 18.95 7.14
CA LEU A 118 9.92 18.57 5.84
C LEU A 118 8.48 18.10 6.01
N PRO A 119 7.58 18.48 5.10
CA PRO A 119 6.20 18.03 5.14
C PRO A 119 6.15 16.49 5.00
N CYS A 120 5.41 15.84 5.86
CA CYS A 120 5.07 14.44 5.68
C CYS A 120 4.19 14.27 4.44
N MET A 121 4.35 13.16 3.78
CA MET A 121 3.60 12.82 2.57
C MET A 121 3.05 11.41 2.68
N ASP A 122 1.80 11.26 2.32
CA ASP A 122 1.11 9.97 2.19
C ASP A 122 0.18 10.07 0.99
N GLN A 123 0.62 9.54 -0.13
CA GLN A 123 -0.14 9.55 -1.38
C GLN A 123 -0.09 8.17 -2.01
N ILE A 124 -1.24 7.68 -2.43
CA ILE A 124 -1.36 6.42 -3.15
C ILE A 124 -2.26 6.56 -4.36
N PHE A 125 -1.84 5.94 -5.45
CA PHE A 125 -2.62 5.69 -6.65
C PHE A 125 -2.72 4.20 -6.89
N LEU A 126 -3.93 3.70 -7.13
CA LEU A 126 -4.21 2.32 -7.53
C LEU A 126 -5.10 2.30 -8.77
N ASP A 127 -4.79 1.37 -9.66
CA ASP A 127 -5.61 1.02 -10.83
C ASP A 127 -5.85 -0.49 -10.78
N GLY A 128 -7.11 -0.90 -10.66
CA GLY A 128 -7.45 -2.29 -10.42
C GLY A 128 -8.94 -2.59 -10.56
N PHE A 129 -9.30 -3.83 -10.28
CA PHE A 129 -10.66 -4.32 -10.46
C PHE A 129 -11.30 -4.65 -9.11
N VAL A 130 -12.56 -4.32 -8.96
CA VAL A 130 -13.36 -4.75 -7.81
C VAL A 130 -13.42 -6.29 -7.82
N CYS A 131 -12.94 -6.94 -6.76
CA CYS A 131 -12.82 -8.41 -6.76
C CYS A 131 -13.97 -9.13 -6.05
N LYS A 132 -14.75 -8.42 -5.23
CA LYS A 132 -15.94 -8.95 -4.54
C LYS A 132 -16.96 -7.84 -4.29
N MET A 133 -18.20 -8.22 -3.98
CA MET A 133 -19.25 -7.26 -3.63
C MET A 133 -18.78 -6.32 -2.52
N PRO A 134 -18.98 -4.99 -2.69
CA PRO A 134 -18.71 -4.00 -1.66
C PRO A 134 -19.49 -4.27 -0.38
N SER A 135 -18.91 -3.90 0.75
CA SER A 135 -19.55 -3.98 2.05
C SER A 135 -19.81 -2.58 2.59
N SER A 136 -21.07 -2.20 2.75
CA SER A 136 -21.47 -0.88 3.27
C SER A 136 -21.99 -0.98 4.68
N ARG A 137 -21.65 0.01 5.49
CA ARG A 137 -22.16 0.17 6.87
C ARG A 137 -22.36 1.65 7.19
N ILE A 138 -23.18 1.92 8.19
CA ILE A 138 -23.30 3.25 8.78
C ILE A 138 -22.35 3.30 9.98
N ASN A 139 -21.51 4.32 10.07
CA ASN A 139 -20.61 4.53 11.20
C ASN A 139 -21.33 5.20 12.38
N ARG A 140 -20.62 5.39 13.52
CA ARG A 140 -21.18 6.02 14.73
C ARG A 140 -21.65 7.47 14.52
N ASN A 141 -21.13 8.14 13.49
CA ASN A 141 -21.49 9.51 13.12
C ASN A 141 -22.63 9.55 12.09
N ASN A 142 -23.38 8.46 11.93
CA ASN A 142 -24.46 8.31 10.96
C ASN A 142 -24.05 8.55 9.50
N LYS A 143 -22.74 8.33 9.17
CA LYS A 143 -22.23 8.43 7.81
C LYS A 143 -22.00 7.06 7.21
N ARG A 144 -22.32 6.92 5.92
CA ARG A 144 -22.05 5.69 5.15
C ARG A 144 -20.55 5.53 4.95
N VAL A 145 -20.08 4.30 5.14
CA VAL A 145 -18.72 3.87 4.82
C VAL A 145 -18.81 2.59 4.00
N THR A 146 -18.21 2.59 2.81
CA THR A 146 -18.20 1.44 1.91
C THR A 146 -16.78 0.92 1.75
N SER A 147 -16.60 -0.37 2.00
CA SER A 147 -15.32 -1.07 1.84
C SER A 147 -15.33 -1.88 0.55
N VAL A 148 -14.31 -1.70 -0.26
CA VAL A 148 -14.09 -2.39 -1.54
C VAL A 148 -12.72 -3.06 -1.48
N ILE A 149 -12.58 -4.26 -2.04
CA ILE A 149 -11.27 -4.87 -2.27
C ILE A 149 -10.93 -4.71 -3.75
N LEU A 150 -9.83 -4.03 -4.05
CA LEU A 150 -9.30 -3.92 -5.39
C LEU A 150 -8.25 -5.00 -5.66
N ALA A 151 -8.42 -5.72 -6.75
CA ALA A 151 -7.43 -6.61 -7.33
C ALA A 151 -6.51 -5.79 -8.24
N VAL A 152 -5.33 -5.49 -7.78
CA VAL A 152 -4.33 -4.67 -8.47
C VAL A 152 -3.25 -5.55 -9.05
N ASN A 153 -3.15 -5.57 -10.37
CA ASN A 153 -2.19 -6.41 -11.06
C ASN A 153 -0.77 -5.84 -10.95
N ARG A 154 0.20 -6.71 -10.76
CA ARG A 154 1.62 -6.37 -10.82
C ARG A 154 2.39 -7.30 -11.75
N SER A 155 3.67 -7.02 -11.93
CA SER A 155 4.57 -7.84 -12.76
C SER A 155 4.55 -9.31 -12.34
N TYR A 156 4.83 -10.19 -13.31
CA TYR A 156 4.93 -11.64 -13.12
C TYR A 156 3.61 -12.33 -12.75
N ALA A 157 2.49 -11.88 -13.33
CA ALA A 157 1.16 -12.46 -13.13
C ALA A 157 0.76 -12.59 -11.64
N ARG A 158 1.17 -11.63 -10.82
CA ARG A 158 0.75 -11.55 -9.41
C ARG A 158 -0.27 -10.45 -9.23
N THR A 159 -1.15 -10.62 -8.26
CA THR A 159 -2.19 -9.66 -7.91
C THR A 159 -2.11 -9.34 -6.43
N ASP A 160 -2.18 -8.06 -6.10
CA ASP A 160 -2.35 -7.59 -4.73
C ASP A 160 -3.83 -7.29 -4.49
N TYR A 161 -4.37 -7.78 -3.37
CA TYR A 161 -5.74 -7.51 -2.95
C TYR A 161 -5.72 -6.42 -1.90
N ILE A 162 -6.08 -5.19 -2.32
CA ILE A 162 -5.91 -3.99 -1.50
C ILE A 162 -7.26 -3.50 -0.98
N PRO A 163 -7.45 -3.43 0.35
CA PRO A 163 -8.65 -2.85 0.94
C PRO A 163 -8.70 -1.34 0.67
N CYS A 164 -9.81 -0.87 0.14
CA CYS A 164 -10.10 0.54 -0.09
C CYS A 164 -11.37 0.93 0.67
N VAL A 165 -11.35 2.08 1.32
CA VAL A 165 -12.47 2.59 2.10
C VAL A 165 -12.94 3.91 1.51
N PHE A 166 -14.19 3.93 1.14
CA PHE A 166 -14.90 5.07 0.58
C PHE A 166 -15.77 5.71 1.66
N ARG A 167 -15.77 7.03 1.72
CA ARG A 167 -16.51 7.82 2.70
C ARG A 167 -17.28 8.94 2.03
N ASP A 168 -18.19 9.52 2.77
CA ASP A 168 -18.97 10.67 2.35
C ASP A 168 -19.62 10.43 0.96
N ASP A 169 -19.45 11.33 0.02
CA ASP A 169 -20.09 11.28 -1.31
C ASP A 169 -19.64 10.07 -2.14
N THR A 170 -18.40 9.63 -1.98
CA THR A 170 -17.88 8.46 -2.71
C THR A 170 -18.45 7.14 -2.20
N ALA A 171 -18.92 7.07 -0.95
CA ALA A 171 -19.39 5.84 -0.34
C ALA A 171 -20.69 5.32 -0.95
N ALA A 172 -21.59 6.20 -1.38
CA ALA A 172 -22.84 5.83 -2.01
C ALA A 172 -22.60 5.23 -3.40
N ALA A 173 -21.75 5.88 -4.21
CA ALA A 173 -21.35 5.37 -5.52
C ALA A 173 -20.63 4.02 -5.40
N ALA A 174 -19.68 3.90 -4.44
CA ALA A 174 -18.94 2.66 -4.23
C ALA A 174 -19.82 1.49 -3.78
N ALA A 175 -20.97 1.74 -3.17
CA ALA A 175 -21.93 0.70 -2.78
C ALA A 175 -22.62 0.03 -3.97
N ALA A 176 -22.66 0.70 -5.12
CA ALA A 176 -23.27 0.20 -6.35
C ALA A 176 -22.29 -0.61 -7.23
N PHE A 177 -21.00 -0.66 -6.88
CA PHE A 177 -20.03 -1.43 -7.64
C PHE A 177 -20.29 -2.93 -7.52
N TYR A 178 -19.81 -3.67 -8.49
CA TYR A 178 -19.89 -5.13 -8.54
C TYR A 178 -18.52 -5.70 -9.00
N PRO A 179 -18.27 -6.99 -8.78
CA PRO A 179 -17.03 -7.63 -9.22
C PRO A 179 -16.80 -7.44 -10.72
N GLY A 180 -15.58 -7.02 -11.08
CA GLY A 180 -15.17 -6.74 -12.44
C GLY A 180 -15.18 -5.26 -12.82
N VAL A 181 -15.80 -4.36 -12.04
CA VAL A 181 -15.70 -2.92 -12.26
C VAL A 181 -14.23 -2.49 -12.17
N HIS A 182 -13.77 -1.75 -13.17
CA HIS A 182 -12.42 -1.22 -13.27
C HIS A 182 -12.37 0.18 -12.66
N LEU A 183 -11.50 0.37 -11.66
CA LEU A 183 -11.38 1.63 -10.92
C LEU A 183 -9.94 2.13 -10.89
N ALA A 184 -9.78 3.42 -11.09
CA ALA A 184 -8.61 4.17 -10.66
C ALA A 184 -8.97 4.94 -9.39
N VAL A 185 -8.15 4.82 -8.34
CA VAL A 185 -8.37 5.50 -7.06
C VAL A 185 -7.11 6.24 -6.59
N TRP A 186 -7.33 7.40 -5.99
CA TRP A 186 -6.31 8.21 -5.32
C TRP A 186 -6.70 8.40 -3.87
N GLY A 187 -5.72 8.41 -2.99
CA GLY A 187 -5.98 8.59 -1.57
C GLY A 187 -4.74 8.51 -0.70
N GLU A 188 -4.95 8.12 0.54
CA GLU A 188 -3.94 7.97 1.58
C GLU A 188 -4.01 6.57 2.19
N ILE A 189 -2.87 6.04 2.63
CA ILE A 189 -2.84 4.79 3.40
C ILE A 189 -3.21 5.12 4.84
N GLN A 190 -4.09 4.33 5.43
CA GLN A 190 -4.42 4.43 6.84
C GLN A 190 -4.30 3.09 7.53
N SER A 191 -4.03 3.11 8.82
CA SER A 191 -4.10 1.94 9.67
C SER A 191 -5.27 2.06 10.63
N ARG A 192 -5.84 0.92 10.99
CA ARG A 192 -6.76 0.82 12.11
C ARG A 192 -6.46 -0.43 12.92
N VAL A 193 -6.57 -0.30 14.22
CA VAL A 193 -6.51 -1.43 15.14
C VAL A 193 -7.92 -1.94 15.35
N TYR A 194 -8.11 -3.24 15.27
CA TYR A 194 -9.35 -3.90 15.70
C TYR A 194 -9.05 -4.97 16.74
N GLU A 195 -9.94 -5.07 17.69
CA GLU A 195 -9.91 -6.09 18.73
C GLU A 195 -10.63 -7.34 18.21
N LYS A 196 -9.97 -8.47 18.30
CA LYS A 196 -10.57 -9.78 18.07
C LYS A 196 -10.66 -10.50 19.40
N ARG A 197 -11.88 -10.88 19.79
CA ARG A 197 -12.13 -11.66 20.99
C ARG A 197 -12.24 -13.14 20.62
N PRO A 198 -11.23 -13.96 20.90
CA PRO A 198 -11.36 -15.41 20.75
C PRO A 198 -12.39 -15.93 21.75
N ALA A 199 -12.97 -17.10 21.49
CA ALA A 199 -13.92 -17.75 22.41
C ALA A 199 -13.29 -18.10 23.76
N CYS A 200 -11.97 -18.30 23.78
CA CYS A 200 -11.15 -18.50 24.99
C CYS A 200 -9.84 -17.74 24.81
N GLY A 201 -9.40 -17.01 25.86
CA GLY A 201 -8.15 -16.24 25.85
C GLY A 201 -8.34 -14.74 25.97
N GLU A 202 -7.21 -14.01 25.95
CA GLU A 202 -7.21 -12.57 26.00
C GLU A 202 -7.56 -11.94 24.65
N PRO A 203 -8.06 -10.69 24.61
CA PRO A 203 -8.29 -9.97 23.36
C PRO A 203 -7.01 -9.82 22.54
N GLU A 204 -7.09 -10.15 21.27
CA GLU A 204 -5.99 -9.95 20.30
C GLU A 204 -6.21 -8.63 19.54
N TYR A 205 -5.19 -7.79 19.48
CA TYR A 205 -5.22 -6.53 18.74
C TYR A 205 -4.50 -6.70 17.41
N HIS A 206 -5.20 -6.44 16.31
CA HIS A 206 -4.66 -6.56 14.97
C HIS A 206 -4.67 -5.21 14.27
N THR A 207 -3.52 -4.82 13.69
CA THR A 207 -3.43 -3.65 12.82
C THR A 207 -3.70 -4.07 11.38
N VAL A 208 -4.66 -3.41 10.75
CA VAL A 208 -4.93 -3.55 9.31
C VAL A 208 -4.65 -2.24 8.61
N TYR A 209 -4.13 -2.33 7.40
CA TYR A 209 -3.85 -1.21 6.53
C TYR A 209 -4.83 -1.21 5.37
N GLU A 210 -5.37 -0.05 5.05
CA GLU A 210 -6.34 0.16 3.99
C GLU A 210 -6.10 1.51 3.31
N VAL A 211 -6.63 1.71 2.12
CA VAL A 211 -6.56 2.99 1.41
C VAL A 211 -7.83 3.79 1.70
N SER A 212 -7.68 4.96 2.29
CA SER A 212 -8.74 5.97 2.40
C SER A 212 -8.85 6.69 1.08
N VAL A 213 -9.87 6.38 0.29
CA VAL A 213 -10.07 6.94 -1.05
C VAL A 213 -10.56 8.38 -0.95
N GLN A 214 -9.86 9.29 -1.61
CA GLN A 214 -10.20 10.72 -1.73
C GLN A 214 -10.85 11.02 -3.09
N HIS A 215 -10.38 10.33 -4.14
CA HIS A 215 -10.90 10.48 -5.50
C HIS A 215 -10.94 9.13 -6.21
N MET A 216 -11.90 8.94 -7.12
CA MET A 216 -12.01 7.74 -7.94
C MET A 216 -12.52 8.06 -9.34
N GLU A 217 -12.14 7.20 -10.29
CA GLU A 217 -12.65 7.19 -11.67
C GLU A 217 -12.96 5.74 -12.06
N GLU A 218 -14.12 5.51 -12.63
CA GLU A 218 -14.47 4.26 -13.33
C GLU A 218 -13.90 4.29 -14.75
N ARG A 219 -13.27 3.18 -15.17
CA ARG A 219 -12.57 3.08 -16.46
C ARG A 219 -13.13 1.99 -17.37
#